data_6bbeaa12207190968207af48b2506552
#
_entry.id   6bbeaa12207190968207af48b2506552
#
_cell.length_a   1.000
_cell.length_b   1.000
_cell.length_c   1.000
_cell.angle_alpha   90.00
_cell.angle_beta   90.00
_cell.angle_gamma   90.00
#
_symmetry.space_group_name_H-M   'P 1'
#
loop_
_entity.id
_entity.type
_entity.pdbx_description
1 polymer ?
#
loop_
_entity_poly.entity_id
_entity_poly.type
_entity_poly.pdbx_seq_one_letter_code
_entity_poly.pdbx_strand_id
1 'polypeptide(L)'
;MDDQEESRNVEDERDAGGFQLRPAHGIGLGTLAVALIGGWLLGISPLRMLGLLSGAGDSTPTPGIQGTAPPAGDPQARFVSQILRSTEVVWADAFERMGRQYQNPRLVLYRNSVGTACGLGRAAAGPFYCPNDRRVYLDLSFFDLMTQQLGAPGQFAHAYVIAHEVGHHVQNLLGMVGRGDADRGADGQSVRLELQADCYAGVWANLSQHEHGWRLEAGDIETALNAASRIGDDTLQRHSTGVVVPDSFTHGTSAQRVSWFKRGFESGSIERCDTFGAARL
;
A
#
# COMPACT_ATOMS: atom_id res chain seq x y z
N MET A 1 10.87 -21.77 2.24
CA MET A 1 11.04 -20.39 2.77
C MET A 1 11.68 -20.32 4.17
N ASP A 2 11.88 -21.44 4.85
CA ASP A 2 12.29 -21.43 6.28
C ASP A 2 13.68 -20.84 6.58
N ASP A 3 14.57 -20.72 5.59
CA ASP A 3 15.95 -20.25 5.74
C ASP A 3 16.19 -18.82 5.21
N GLN A 4 15.15 -18.07 4.90
CA GLN A 4 15.27 -16.69 4.38
C GLN A 4 15.51 -15.69 5.52
N GLU A 5 16.40 -14.70 5.28
CA GLU A 5 16.62 -13.60 6.22
C GLU A 5 15.35 -12.76 6.42
N GLU A 6 15.19 -12.27 7.63
CA GLU A 6 14.07 -11.40 8.02
C GLU A 6 14.50 -9.94 8.07
N SER A 7 13.64 -9.03 7.61
CA SER A 7 13.85 -7.59 7.77
C SER A 7 13.64 -7.17 9.23
N ARG A 8 14.45 -6.23 9.69
CA ARG A 8 14.27 -5.56 10.98
C ARG A 8 13.38 -4.31 10.88
N ASN A 9 12.87 -4.03 9.69
CA ASN A 9 12.07 -2.83 9.41
C ASN A 9 10.55 -3.12 9.46
N VAL A 10 10.13 -4.22 10.08
CA VAL A 10 8.72 -4.51 10.36
C VAL A 10 8.37 -4.03 11.77
N GLU A 11 7.35 -3.21 11.87
CA GLU A 11 6.78 -2.69 13.11
C GLU A 11 5.38 -3.31 13.31
N ASP A 12 5.09 -3.81 14.51
CA ASP A 12 3.81 -4.41 14.86
C ASP A 12 3.00 -3.44 15.72
N GLU A 13 1.93 -2.91 15.14
CA GLU A 13 0.96 -2.04 15.80
C GLU A 13 -0.43 -2.72 15.92
N ARG A 14 -0.51 -4.04 15.69
CA ARG A 14 -1.79 -4.77 15.71
C ARG A 14 -2.49 -4.74 17.07
N ASP A 15 -1.71 -4.66 18.16
CA ASP A 15 -2.20 -4.56 19.52
C ASP A 15 -2.19 -3.13 20.07
N ALA A 16 -1.63 -2.17 19.33
CA ALA A 16 -1.70 -0.75 19.65
C ALA A 16 -3.12 -0.28 19.40
N GLY A 17 -4.00 -0.53 20.36
CA GLY A 17 -5.46 -0.45 20.34
C GLY A 17 -5.98 0.57 19.33
N GLY A 18 -6.75 0.09 18.36
CA GLY A 18 -7.48 0.94 17.45
C GLY A 18 -8.10 2.09 18.23
N PHE A 19 -8.12 3.28 17.64
CA PHE A 19 -8.61 4.52 18.24
C PHE A 19 -9.86 4.24 19.10
N GLN A 20 -9.63 3.87 20.35
CA GLN A 20 -10.70 3.74 21.33
C GLN A 20 -11.18 5.16 21.56
N LEU A 21 -12.34 5.47 20.99
CA LEU A 21 -13.14 6.57 21.50
C LEU A 21 -13.30 6.27 23.00
N ARG A 22 -12.40 6.81 23.84
CA ARG A 22 -12.66 6.87 25.26
C ARG A 22 -14.02 7.53 25.36
N PRO A 23 -15.00 6.93 26.02
CA PRO A 23 -16.25 7.61 26.27
C PRO A 23 -15.88 8.93 26.93
N ALA A 24 -15.96 10.01 26.18
CA ALA A 24 -15.77 11.35 26.71
C ALA A 24 -16.89 11.51 27.76
N HIS A 25 -16.49 11.54 29.02
CA HIS A 25 -17.41 11.86 30.10
C HIS A 25 -17.99 13.23 29.74
N GLY A 26 -19.26 13.25 29.31
CA GLY A 26 -20.06 14.44 29.30
C GLY A 26 -20.14 15.25 28.00
N ILE A 27 -20.15 14.66 26.80
CA ILE A 27 -20.71 15.37 25.65
C ILE A 27 -22.23 15.35 25.84
N GLY A 28 -22.77 16.40 26.46
CA GLY A 28 -24.20 16.57 26.62
C GLY A 28 -24.90 16.78 25.26
N LEU A 29 -26.14 16.33 25.14
CA LEU A 29 -27.00 16.57 23.96
C LEU A 29 -26.94 18.01 23.44
N GLY A 30 -26.71 19.00 24.32
CA GLY A 30 -26.55 20.42 24.00
C GLY A 30 -25.28 20.69 23.17
N THR A 31 -24.15 20.05 23.45
CA THR A 31 -22.90 20.24 22.71
C THR A 31 -23.02 19.70 21.29
N LEU A 32 -23.73 18.57 21.12
CA LEU A 32 -24.03 17.99 19.82
C LEU A 32 -24.94 18.92 18.98
N ALA A 33 -25.96 19.50 19.59
CA ALA A 33 -26.85 20.44 18.92
C ALA A 33 -26.12 21.72 18.48
N VAL A 34 -25.24 22.28 19.33
CA VAL A 34 -24.41 23.44 18.99
C VAL A 34 -23.42 23.15 17.87
N ALA A 35 -22.80 21.93 17.85
CA ALA A 35 -21.90 21.52 16.79
C ALA A 35 -22.61 21.36 15.43
N LEU A 36 -23.82 20.82 15.44
CA LEU A 36 -24.64 20.65 14.24
C LEU A 36 -25.15 22.00 13.68
N ILE A 37 -25.71 22.85 14.52
CA ILE A 37 -26.29 24.15 14.12
C ILE A 37 -25.16 25.13 13.77
N GLY A 38 -24.13 25.22 14.57
CA GLY A 38 -22.98 26.10 14.34
C GLY A 38 -22.16 25.68 13.11
N GLY A 39 -21.98 24.39 12.89
CA GLY A 39 -21.33 23.88 11.69
C GLY A 39 -22.09 24.22 10.41
N TRP A 40 -23.44 24.13 10.46
CA TRP A 40 -24.29 24.48 9.32
C TRP A 40 -24.27 25.98 9.01
N LEU A 41 -24.33 26.84 10.03
CA LEU A 41 -24.30 28.30 9.88
C LEU A 41 -22.96 28.84 9.38
N LEU A 42 -21.84 28.18 9.73
CA LEU A 42 -20.49 28.63 9.41
C LEU A 42 -19.87 27.89 8.22
N GLY A 43 -20.58 26.95 7.59
CA GLY A 43 -20.07 26.14 6.50
C GLY A 43 -18.92 25.18 6.89
N ILE A 44 -18.80 24.89 8.20
CA ILE A 44 -17.77 24.01 8.75
C ILE A 44 -18.41 22.64 9.03
N SER A 45 -17.69 21.53 8.70
CA SER A 45 -18.24 20.22 9.00
C SER A 45 -18.54 20.04 10.50
N PRO A 46 -19.69 19.45 10.88
CA PRO A 46 -20.09 19.27 12.29
C PRO A 46 -19.02 18.57 13.14
N LEU A 47 -18.25 17.65 12.53
CA LEU A 47 -17.14 16.95 13.19
C LEU A 47 -15.97 17.88 13.53
N ARG A 48 -15.66 18.85 12.66
CA ARG A 48 -14.65 19.88 12.95
C ARG A 48 -15.11 20.82 14.06
N MET A 49 -16.40 21.19 14.05
CA MET A 49 -16.97 22.02 15.08
C MET A 49 -17.00 21.31 16.44
N LEU A 50 -17.31 20.01 16.45
CA LEU A 50 -17.25 19.19 17.66
C LEU A 50 -15.82 19.10 18.22
N GLY A 51 -14.81 18.99 17.37
CA GLY A 51 -13.39 19.04 17.75
C GLY A 51 -13.00 20.36 18.40
N LEU A 52 -13.47 21.50 17.86
CA LEU A 52 -13.23 22.82 18.43
C LEU A 52 -13.93 23.02 19.80
N LEU A 53 -15.14 22.51 19.94
CA LEU A 53 -15.92 22.61 21.19
C LEU A 53 -15.46 21.65 22.29
N SER A 54 -14.84 20.53 21.93
CA SER A 54 -14.28 19.56 22.88
C SER A 54 -12.87 19.89 23.36
N GLY A 55 -12.32 21.04 22.98
CA GLY A 55 -10.97 21.46 23.38
C GLY A 55 -9.84 20.65 22.73
N ALA A 56 -10.15 19.88 21.69
CA ALA A 56 -9.15 19.16 20.88
C ALA A 56 -8.50 20.10 19.83
N GLY A 57 -8.31 21.35 20.19
CA GLY A 57 -7.46 22.30 19.48
C GLY A 57 -6.02 22.10 19.94
N ASP A 58 -5.15 21.74 19.01
CA ASP A 58 -3.77 21.30 19.12
C ASP A 58 -3.61 19.80 19.42
N SER A 59 -3.92 18.99 18.42
CA SER A 59 -3.23 17.72 18.28
C SER A 59 -1.80 18.02 17.86
N THR A 60 -0.91 18.29 18.83
CA THR A 60 0.49 17.96 18.63
C THR A 60 0.54 16.53 18.14
N PRO A 61 1.27 16.22 17.03
CA PRO A 61 1.44 14.85 16.61
C PRO A 61 1.92 14.08 17.84
N THR A 62 1.12 13.17 18.34
CA THR A 62 1.58 12.22 19.36
C THR A 62 2.84 11.60 18.81
N PRO A 63 3.98 11.63 19.55
CA PRO A 63 5.19 10.94 19.12
C PRO A 63 4.75 9.53 18.74
N GLY A 64 4.96 9.15 17.47
CA GLY A 64 4.45 7.90 16.96
C GLY A 64 4.77 6.78 17.95
N ILE A 65 3.78 5.99 18.31
CA ILE A 65 3.98 4.76 19.04
C ILE A 65 5.01 4.02 18.20
N GLN A 66 6.23 3.86 18.71
CA GLN A 66 7.22 3.04 18.04
C GLN A 66 6.67 1.62 18.09
N GLY A 67 6.28 1.10 16.92
CA GLY A 67 5.82 -0.25 16.80
C GLY A 67 6.85 -1.21 17.38
N THR A 68 6.40 -2.25 18.04
CA THR A 68 7.28 -3.30 18.54
C THR A 68 7.64 -4.26 17.40
N ALA A 69 8.74 -5.00 17.54
CA ALA A 69 9.00 -6.09 16.61
C ALA A 69 7.87 -7.13 16.69
N PRO A 70 7.46 -7.74 15.58
CA PRO A 70 6.45 -8.81 15.60
C PRO A 70 6.84 -9.94 16.55
N PRO A 71 5.87 -10.64 17.17
CA PRO A 71 6.15 -11.77 18.03
C PRO A 71 6.93 -12.87 17.29
N ALA A 72 7.98 -13.38 17.93
CA ALA A 72 8.71 -14.53 17.43
C ALA A 72 7.76 -15.73 17.35
N GLY A 73 7.51 -16.27 16.18
CA GLY A 73 6.60 -17.40 15.97
C GLY A 73 5.27 -17.05 15.29
N ASP A 74 5.06 -15.79 14.90
CA ASP A 74 3.96 -15.40 14.01
C ASP A 74 4.35 -15.72 12.54
N PRO A 75 3.77 -16.77 11.92
CA PRO A 75 4.20 -17.19 10.59
C PRO A 75 3.84 -16.17 9.50
N GLN A 76 2.76 -15.40 9.67
CA GLN A 76 2.37 -14.38 8.70
C GLN A 76 3.29 -13.15 8.78
N ALA A 77 3.58 -12.68 9.98
CA ALA A 77 4.52 -11.59 10.18
C ALA A 77 5.94 -11.95 9.74
N ARG A 78 6.37 -13.20 9.98
CA ARG A 78 7.63 -13.73 9.48
C ARG A 78 7.70 -13.72 7.96
N PHE A 79 6.65 -14.21 7.29
CA PHE A 79 6.55 -14.17 5.83
C PHE A 79 6.67 -12.73 5.30
N VAL A 80 5.91 -11.79 5.86
CA VAL A 80 5.99 -10.36 5.49
C VAL A 80 7.41 -9.82 5.66
N SER A 81 8.07 -10.17 6.78
CA SER A 81 9.44 -9.75 7.09
C SER A 81 10.45 -10.30 6.07
N GLN A 82 10.30 -11.55 5.64
CA GLN A 82 11.15 -12.17 4.62
C GLN A 82 10.97 -11.52 3.24
N ILE A 83 9.72 -11.23 2.84
CA ILE A 83 9.44 -10.53 1.58
C ILE A 83 10.03 -9.11 1.62
N LEU A 84 9.82 -8.37 2.71
CA LEU A 84 10.39 -7.03 2.86
C LEU A 84 11.91 -7.08 2.76
N ARG A 85 12.57 -8.05 3.42
CA ARG A 85 14.02 -8.24 3.32
C ARG A 85 14.49 -8.50 1.90
N SER A 86 13.78 -9.36 1.17
CA SER A 86 14.07 -9.61 -0.25
C SER A 86 13.97 -8.33 -1.09
N THR A 87 12.94 -7.50 -0.87
CA THR A 87 12.83 -6.21 -1.57
C THR A 87 13.95 -5.25 -1.20
N GLU A 88 14.37 -5.20 0.07
CA GLU A 88 15.47 -4.35 0.54
C GLU A 88 16.77 -4.68 -0.18
N VAL A 89 17.11 -5.96 -0.31
CA VAL A 89 18.35 -6.40 -0.95
C VAL A 89 18.33 -6.06 -2.44
N VAL A 90 17.25 -6.43 -3.14
CA VAL A 90 17.10 -6.15 -4.58
C VAL A 90 17.18 -4.65 -4.88
N TRP A 91 16.48 -3.84 -4.12
CA TRP A 91 16.46 -2.39 -4.38
C TRP A 91 17.75 -1.68 -3.94
N ALA A 92 18.43 -2.17 -2.91
CA ALA A 92 19.75 -1.65 -2.54
C ALA A 92 20.75 -1.82 -3.69
N ASP A 93 20.84 -3.02 -4.26
CA ASP A 93 21.72 -3.32 -5.39
C ASP A 93 21.33 -2.53 -6.65
N ALA A 94 20.03 -2.42 -6.93
CA ALA A 94 19.54 -1.67 -8.08
C ALA A 94 19.88 -0.17 -7.97
N PHE A 95 19.73 0.43 -6.78
CA PHE A 95 20.08 1.82 -6.54
C PHE A 95 21.60 2.05 -6.58
N GLU A 96 22.40 1.12 -6.07
CA GLU A 96 23.86 1.17 -6.16
C GLU A 96 24.33 1.19 -7.62
N ARG A 97 23.75 0.35 -8.48
CA ARG A 97 24.02 0.35 -9.94
C ARG A 97 23.67 1.68 -10.61
N MET A 98 22.69 2.41 -10.08
CA MET A 98 22.33 3.76 -10.54
C MET A 98 23.21 4.87 -9.91
N GLY A 99 24.19 4.53 -9.06
CA GLY A 99 24.99 5.50 -8.30
C GLY A 99 24.17 6.25 -7.24
N ARG A 100 23.10 5.66 -6.72
CA ARG A 100 22.19 6.24 -5.72
C ARG A 100 22.17 5.38 -4.46
N GLN A 101 21.73 5.97 -3.35
CA GLN A 101 21.56 5.26 -2.09
C GLN A 101 20.08 4.90 -1.90
N TYR A 102 19.80 3.62 -1.66
CA TYR A 102 18.50 3.14 -1.24
C TYR A 102 18.28 3.38 0.25
N GLN A 103 17.09 3.82 0.61
CA GLN A 103 16.65 3.92 2.01
C GLN A 103 15.53 2.91 2.20
N ASN A 104 15.70 1.95 3.09
CA ASN A 104 14.70 0.94 3.35
C ASN A 104 13.40 1.56 3.86
N PRO A 105 12.23 1.12 3.36
CA PRO A 105 10.95 1.50 3.95
C PRO A 105 10.77 0.81 5.30
N ARG A 106 9.87 1.33 6.12
CA ARG A 106 9.31 0.57 7.24
C ARG A 106 7.98 -0.01 6.84
N LEU A 107 7.67 -1.22 7.30
CA LEU A 107 6.36 -1.85 7.12
C LEU A 107 5.68 -1.97 8.47
N VAL A 108 4.47 -1.40 8.56
CA VAL A 108 3.65 -1.40 9.77
C VAL A 108 2.53 -2.42 9.61
N LEU A 109 2.52 -3.42 10.48
CA LEU A 109 1.39 -4.33 10.63
C LEU A 109 0.35 -3.70 11.55
N TYR A 110 -0.89 -3.59 11.10
CA TYR A 110 -1.97 -2.99 11.88
C TYR A 110 -3.27 -3.81 11.81
N ARG A 111 -4.30 -3.42 12.55
CA ARG A 111 -5.66 -4.00 12.47
C ARG A 111 -6.70 -2.91 12.27
N ASN A 112 -7.60 -3.11 11.33
CA ASN A 112 -8.78 -2.28 11.05
C ASN A 112 -8.44 -0.85 10.59
N SER A 113 -7.74 -0.07 11.40
CA SER A 113 -7.38 1.32 11.08
C SER A 113 -6.07 1.73 11.75
N VAL A 114 -5.33 2.63 11.11
CA VAL A 114 -4.05 3.14 11.58
C VAL A 114 -3.93 4.62 11.23
N GLY A 115 -3.39 5.43 12.15
CA GLY A 115 -3.04 6.83 11.89
C GLY A 115 -1.71 6.93 11.16
N THR A 116 -1.66 7.69 10.07
CA THR A 116 -0.44 7.87 9.26
C THR A 116 -0.22 9.35 8.94
N ALA A 117 0.97 9.70 8.45
CA ALA A 117 1.23 11.05 7.98
C ALA A 117 0.44 11.42 6.70
N CYS A 118 -0.21 10.45 6.04
CA CYS A 118 -1.09 10.64 4.89
C CYS A 118 -2.58 10.67 5.29
N GLY A 119 -2.90 10.54 6.58
CA GLY A 119 -4.26 10.48 7.10
C GLY A 119 -4.61 9.12 7.72
N LEU A 120 -5.90 8.84 7.85
CA LEU A 120 -6.40 7.60 8.44
C LEU A 120 -6.40 6.48 7.40
N GLY A 121 -5.53 5.48 7.58
CA GLY A 121 -5.55 4.22 6.85
C GLY A 121 -6.63 3.28 7.40
N ARG A 122 -7.28 2.52 6.51
CA ARG A 122 -8.31 1.54 6.86
C ARG A 122 -8.04 0.22 6.12
N ALA A 123 -8.15 -0.90 6.82
CA ALA A 123 -7.98 -2.25 6.24
C ALA A 123 -8.86 -2.49 5.01
N ALA A 124 -10.06 -1.92 4.98
CA ALA A 124 -10.98 -2.04 3.84
C ALA A 124 -10.46 -1.39 2.54
N ALA A 125 -9.46 -0.50 2.61
CA ALA A 125 -8.81 0.09 1.45
C ALA A 125 -7.66 -0.79 0.89
N GLY A 126 -7.29 -1.85 1.60
CA GLY A 126 -6.14 -2.68 1.29
C GLY A 126 -4.82 -2.15 1.86
N PRO A 127 -3.70 -2.80 1.57
CA PRO A 127 -2.36 -2.29 1.86
C PRO A 127 -2.11 -0.98 1.13
N PHE A 128 -1.22 -0.15 1.65
CA PHE A 128 -0.86 1.11 1.00
C PHE A 128 0.51 1.61 1.47
N TYR A 129 1.14 2.41 0.63
CA TYR A 129 2.33 3.18 0.94
C TYR A 129 1.98 4.64 1.25
N CYS A 130 2.54 5.21 2.31
CA CYS A 130 2.42 6.63 2.61
C CYS A 130 3.75 7.35 2.30
N PRO A 131 3.80 8.26 1.29
CA PRO A 131 5.03 8.94 0.91
C PRO A 131 5.52 9.93 1.97
N ASN A 132 4.63 10.47 2.82
CA ASN A 132 5.00 11.48 3.82
C ASN A 132 5.80 10.90 4.99
N ASP A 133 5.57 9.65 5.37
CA ASP A 133 6.33 8.98 6.43
C ASP A 133 7.21 7.83 5.90
N ARG A 134 7.11 7.51 4.60
CA ARG A 134 7.86 6.45 3.92
C ARG A 134 7.62 5.06 4.51
N ARG A 135 6.37 4.77 4.86
CA ARG A 135 5.96 3.51 5.45
C ARG A 135 4.98 2.78 4.55
N VAL A 136 5.12 1.46 4.50
CA VAL A 136 4.12 0.54 3.98
C VAL A 136 3.21 0.13 5.12
N TYR A 137 1.91 0.12 4.92
CA TYR A 137 0.91 -0.26 5.91
C TYR A 137 0.14 -1.49 5.42
N LEU A 138 0.07 -2.51 6.26
CA LEU A 138 -0.54 -3.80 5.92
C LEU A 138 -1.40 -4.33 7.08
N ASP A 139 -2.69 -4.54 6.84
CA ASP A 139 -3.53 -5.40 7.69
C ASP A 139 -3.49 -6.81 7.11
N LEU A 140 -3.04 -7.78 7.90
CA LEU A 140 -2.89 -9.17 7.45
C LEU A 140 -4.21 -9.82 7.04
N SER A 141 -5.37 -9.29 7.49
CA SER A 141 -6.68 -9.76 7.03
C SER A 141 -6.91 -9.56 5.52
N PHE A 142 -6.12 -8.68 4.88
CA PHE A 142 -6.16 -8.51 3.44
C PHE A 142 -5.73 -9.77 2.68
N PHE A 143 -4.82 -10.55 3.21
CA PHE A 143 -4.42 -11.83 2.61
C PHE A 143 -5.56 -12.86 2.63
N ASP A 144 -6.36 -12.87 3.70
CA ASP A 144 -7.57 -13.70 3.76
C ASP A 144 -8.60 -13.23 2.73
N LEU A 145 -8.77 -11.92 2.59
CA LEU A 145 -9.66 -11.33 1.57
C LEU A 145 -9.21 -11.70 0.15
N MET A 146 -7.91 -11.59 -0.15
CA MET A 146 -7.37 -12.02 -1.45
C MET A 146 -7.70 -13.46 -1.75
N THR A 147 -7.51 -14.34 -0.79
CA THR A 147 -7.74 -15.79 -0.96
C THR A 147 -9.22 -16.12 -1.09
N GLN A 148 -10.08 -15.58 -0.21
CA GLN A 148 -11.47 -16.00 -0.07
C GLN A 148 -12.42 -15.25 -0.99
N GLN A 149 -12.18 -13.97 -1.27
CA GLN A 149 -13.10 -13.12 -2.02
C GLN A 149 -12.57 -12.74 -3.40
N LEU A 150 -11.27 -12.48 -3.54
CA LEU A 150 -10.70 -12.08 -4.81
C LEU A 150 -10.22 -13.27 -5.66
N GLY A 151 -10.19 -14.49 -5.10
CA GLY A 151 -9.76 -15.69 -5.83
C GLY A 151 -8.28 -15.59 -6.27
N ALA A 152 -7.46 -14.94 -5.46
CA ALA A 152 -6.02 -14.79 -5.65
C ALA A 152 -5.25 -15.46 -4.48
N PRO A 153 -5.34 -16.79 -4.34
CA PRO A 153 -4.61 -17.53 -3.30
C PRO A 153 -3.13 -17.64 -3.64
N GLY A 154 -2.33 -17.93 -2.62
CA GLY A 154 -0.92 -18.27 -2.77
C GLY A 154 0.02 -17.23 -2.18
N GLN A 155 1.13 -17.73 -1.63
CA GLN A 155 2.11 -16.88 -0.96
C GLN A 155 2.72 -15.84 -1.91
N PHE A 156 2.91 -16.20 -3.18
CA PHE A 156 3.50 -15.27 -4.13
C PHE A 156 2.52 -14.15 -4.55
N ALA A 157 1.21 -14.39 -4.50
CA ALA A 157 0.22 -13.32 -4.64
C ALA A 157 0.32 -12.29 -3.50
N HIS A 158 0.53 -12.75 -2.28
CA HIS A 158 0.78 -11.88 -1.12
C HIS A 158 2.13 -11.13 -1.24
N ALA A 159 3.17 -11.85 -1.71
CA ALA A 159 4.49 -11.25 -1.96
C ALA A 159 4.43 -10.16 -3.02
N TYR A 160 3.67 -10.36 -4.10
CA TYR A 160 3.44 -9.36 -5.13
C TYR A 160 2.85 -8.06 -4.57
N VAL A 161 1.85 -8.16 -3.70
CA VAL A 161 1.23 -6.96 -3.09
C VAL A 161 2.26 -6.19 -2.27
N ILE A 162 3.05 -6.87 -1.43
CA ILE A 162 4.10 -6.19 -0.64
C ILE A 162 5.13 -5.53 -1.57
N ALA A 163 5.56 -6.23 -2.62
CA ALA A 163 6.50 -5.69 -3.59
C ALA A 163 5.94 -4.49 -4.38
N HIS A 164 4.63 -4.48 -4.65
CA HIS A 164 3.94 -3.35 -5.26
C HIS A 164 3.97 -2.11 -4.36
N GLU A 165 3.67 -2.25 -3.07
CA GLU A 165 3.75 -1.14 -2.11
C GLU A 165 5.19 -0.62 -1.95
N VAL A 166 6.18 -1.52 -1.96
CA VAL A 166 7.59 -1.13 -2.02
C VAL A 166 7.92 -0.45 -3.36
N GLY A 167 7.26 -0.82 -4.45
CA GLY A 167 7.33 -0.11 -5.74
C GLY A 167 6.96 1.38 -5.61
N HIS A 168 5.91 1.71 -4.86
CA HIS A 168 5.56 3.10 -4.53
C HIS A 168 6.64 3.80 -3.70
N HIS A 169 7.30 3.08 -2.80
CA HIS A 169 8.46 3.61 -2.07
C HIS A 169 9.62 3.94 -3.01
N VAL A 170 9.93 3.06 -3.96
CA VAL A 170 10.94 3.29 -5.00
C VAL A 170 10.59 4.52 -5.82
N GLN A 171 9.35 4.67 -6.27
CA GLN A 171 8.86 5.87 -6.97
C GLN A 171 9.10 7.14 -6.17
N ASN A 172 8.82 7.11 -4.87
CA ASN A 172 9.03 8.25 -3.98
C ASN A 172 10.53 8.63 -3.90
N LEU A 173 11.43 7.64 -3.75
CA LEU A 173 12.87 7.85 -3.74
C LEU A 173 13.40 8.37 -5.08
N LEU A 174 12.80 7.96 -6.18
CA LEU A 174 13.13 8.44 -7.53
C LEU A 174 12.50 9.81 -7.85
N GLY A 175 11.65 10.34 -6.95
CA GLY A 175 11.00 11.64 -7.12
C GLY A 175 9.88 11.61 -8.17
N MET A 176 9.22 10.47 -8.36
CA MET A 176 8.09 10.32 -9.30
C MET A 176 6.77 10.73 -8.67
N VAL A 177 6.63 10.62 -7.35
CA VAL A 177 5.43 10.99 -6.60
C VAL A 177 5.28 12.51 -6.55
N GLY A 178 4.07 13.03 -6.79
CA GLY A 178 3.78 14.48 -6.74
C GLY A 178 4.11 15.25 -8.01
N ARG A 179 4.44 14.58 -9.13
CA ARG A 179 4.70 15.21 -10.44
C ARG A 179 3.41 15.50 -11.21
N GLY A 180 2.50 16.22 -10.62
CA GLY A 180 1.30 16.68 -11.30
C GLY A 180 0.02 16.44 -10.50
N ASP A 181 -1.09 17.00 -10.98
CA ASP A 181 -2.41 16.77 -10.42
C ASP A 181 -2.79 15.30 -10.58
N ALA A 182 -3.47 14.74 -9.56
CA ALA A 182 -3.96 13.36 -9.59
C ALA A 182 -5.06 13.23 -10.67
N ASP A 183 -4.62 13.12 -11.92
CA ASP A 183 -5.50 12.91 -13.06
C ASP A 183 -6.00 11.47 -13.07
N ARG A 184 -7.31 11.30 -13.11
CA ARG A 184 -8.01 10.01 -13.13
C ARG A 184 -8.26 9.58 -14.57
N GLY A 185 -8.63 8.31 -14.74
CA GLY A 185 -8.93 7.73 -16.03
C GLY A 185 -7.90 6.69 -16.46
N ALA A 186 -8.26 5.87 -17.44
CA ALA A 186 -7.48 4.70 -17.85
C ALA A 186 -6.03 5.01 -18.29
N ASP A 187 -5.74 6.25 -18.65
CA ASP A 187 -4.40 6.74 -19.03
C ASP A 187 -3.90 7.86 -18.11
N GLY A 188 -4.61 8.11 -16.99
CA GLY A 188 -4.32 9.17 -16.03
C GLY A 188 -3.02 8.95 -15.27
N GLN A 189 -2.52 10.00 -14.62
CA GLN A 189 -1.25 9.94 -13.88
C GLN A 189 -1.28 8.95 -12.71
N SER A 190 -2.42 8.82 -12.02
CA SER A 190 -2.58 7.82 -10.96
C SER A 190 -2.41 6.41 -11.50
N VAL A 191 -3.04 6.10 -12.65
CA VAL A 191 -2.89 4.80 -13.31
C VAL A 191 -1.44 4.56 -13.73
N ARG A 192 -0.73 5.57 -14.24
CA ARG A 192 0.70 5.44 -14.62
C ARG A 192 1.58 5.11 -13.42
N LEU A 193 1.32 5.70 -12.25
CA LEU A 193 2.04 5.37 -11.02
C LEU A 193 1.78 3.93 -10.60
N GLU A 194 0.52 3.50 -10.61
CA GLU A 194 0.16 2.13 -10.24
C GLU A 194 0.79 1.08 -11.16
N LEU A 195 0.71 1.29 -12.47
CA LEU A 195 1.30 0.39 -13.45
C LEU A 195 2.84 0.35 -13.37
N GLN A 196 3.46 1.45 -12.99
CA GLN A 196 4.89 1.49 -12.73
C GLN A 196 5.25 0.71 -11.46
N ALA A 197 4.43 0.78 -10.40
CA ALA A 197 4.60 -0.03 -9.20
C ALA A 197 4.44 -1.53 -9.51
N ASP A 198 3.48 -1.91 -10.37
CA ASP A 198 3.36 -3.27 -10.87
C ASP A 198 4.61 -3.73 -11.63
N CYS A 199 5.15 -2.88 -12.49
CA CYS A 199 6.38 -3.17 -13.21
C CYS A 199 7.56 -3.34 -12.25
N TYR A 200 7.69 -2.50 -11.24
CA TYR A 200 8.73 -2.63 -10.20
C TYR A 200 8.57 -3.91 -9.37
N ALA A 201 7.35 -4.33 -9.07
CA ALA A 201 7.11 -5.64 -8.46
C ALA A 201 7.58 -6.79 -9.37
N GLY A 202 7.40 -6.66 -10.68
CA GLY A 202 7.95 -7.59 -11.67
C GLY A 202 9.48 -7.58 -11.72
N VAL A 203 10.11 -6.41 -11.69
CA VAL A 203 11.59 -6.28 -11.60
C VAL A 203 12.11 -6.95 -10.34
N TRP A 204 11.48 -6.70 -9.17
CA TRP A 204 11.84 -7.38 -7.94
C TRP A 204 11.75 -8.90 -8.08
N ALA A 205 10.66 -9.41 -8.66
CA ALA A 205 10.47 -10.86 -8.82
C ALA A 205 11.55 -11.49 -9.73
N ASN A 206 11.99 -10.79 -10.79
CA ASN A 206 13.10 -11.23 -11.64
C ASN A 206 14.42 -11.26 -10.88
N LEU A 207 14.82 -10.11 -10.30
CA LEU A 207 16.14 -9.96 -9.69
C LEU A 207 16.28 -10.80 -8.41
N SER A 208 15.21 -10.92 -7.63
CA SER A 208 15.22 -11.77 -6.42
C SER A 208 15.52 -13.23 -6.76
N GLN A 209 15.00 -13.73 -7.88
CA GLN A 209 15.24 -15.10 -8.34
C GLN A 209 16.65 -15.27 -8.93
N HIS A 210 17.06 -14.38 -9.81
CA HIS A 210 18.28 -14.55 -10.58
C HIS A 210 19.55 -14.14 -9.84
N GLU A 211 19.47 -13.14 -8.98
CA GLU A 211 20.64 -12.54 -8.34
C GLU A 211 20.73 -12.85 -6.83
N HIS A 212 19.59 -13.08 -6.16
CA HIS A 212 19.52 -13.21 -4.71
C HIS A 212 19.03 -14.58 -4.22
N GLY A 213 18.91 -15.55 -5.11
CA GLY A 213 18.67 -16.96 -4.78
C GLY A 213 17.25 -17.25 -4.28
N TRP A 214 16.30 -16.33 -4.46
CA TRP A 214 14.89 -16.62 -4.22
C TRP A 214 14.37 -17.61 -5.24
N ARG A 215 13.82 -18.72 -4.77
CA ARG A 215 13.28 -19.74 -5.68
C ARG A 215 11.79 -19.48 -5.87
N LEU A 216 11.45 -19.09 -7.10
CA LEU A 216 10.06 -19.12 -7.54
C LEU A 216 9.71 -20.55 -7.94
N GLU A 217 8.55 -21.00 -7.50
CA GLU A 217 8.00 -22.29 -7.86
C GLU A 217 7.18 -22.19 -9.16
N ALA A 218 6.94 -23.33 -9.79
CA ALA A 218 6.06 -23.36 -10.94
C ALA A 218 4.64 -22.89 -10.54
N GLY A 219 4.12 -21.89 -11.23
CA GLY A 219 2.81 -21.29 -10.93
C GLY A 219 2.85 -20.01 -10.08
N ASP A 220 3.99 -19.66 -9.47
CA ASP A 220 4.09 -18.44 -8.66
C ASP A 220 3.81 -17.18 -9.47
N ILE A 221 4.37 -17.09 -10.67
CA ILE A 221 4.14 -15.96 -11.56
C ILE A 221 2.67 -15.88 -11.97
N GLU A 222 2.04 -17.01 -12.25
CA GLU A 222 0.62 -17.08 -12.55
C GLU A 222 -0.22 -16.60 -11.38
N THR A 223 0.17 -16.89 -10.13
CA THR A 223 -0.56 -16.38 -8.95
C THR A 223 -0.43 -14.86 -8.80
N ALA A 224 0.76 -14.29 -9.04
CA ALA A 224 0.94 -12.84 -9.07
C ALA A 224 0.12 -12.17 -10.17
N LEU A 225 0.16 -12.74 -11.39
CA LEU A 225 -0.63 -12.24 -12.53
C LEU A 225 -2.14 -12.32 -12.25
N ASN A 226 -2.59 -13.39 -11.59
CA ASN A 226 -3.97 -13.52 -11.17
C ASN A 226 -4.32 -12.45 -10.13
N ALA A 227 -3.45 -12.22 -9.13
CA ALA A 227 -3.65 -11.16 -8.14
C ALA A 227 -3.75 -9.78 -8.81
N ALA A 228 -2.81 -9.41 -9.67
CA ALA A 228 -2.84 -8.17 -10.45
C ALA A 228 -4.15 -8.01 -11.26
N SER A 229 -4.60 -9.09 -11.87
CA SER A 229 -5.86 -9.14 -12.64
C SER A 229 -7.11 -8.94 -11.76
N ARG A 230 -7.11 -9.42 -10.51
CA ARG A 230 -8.25 -9.34 -9.60
C ARG A 230 -8.43 -7.98 -8.95
N ILE A 231 -7.37 -7.21 -8.81
CA ILE A 231 -7.36 -5.90 -8.18
C ILE A 231 -7.33 -4.73 -9.20
N GLY A 232 -7.50 -5.00 -10.49
CA GLY A 232 -7.73 -3.96 -11.50
C GLY A 232 -9.11 -3.31 -11.35
N ASP A 233 -9.18 -1.99 -11.64
CA ASP A 233 -10.41 -1.21 -11.50
C ASP A 233 -11.60 -1.78 -12.27
N ASP A 234 -11.36 -2.29 -13.48
CA ASP A 234 -12.39 -2.90 -14.31
C ASP A 234 -12.98 -4.17 -13.67
N THR A 235 -12.16 -4.98 -13.03
CA THR A 235 -12.61 -6.17 -12.31
C THR A 235 -13.33 -5.81 -11.02
N LEU A 236 -12.77 -4.90 -10.21
CA LEU A 236 -13.37 -4.46 -8.95
C LEU A 236 -14.73 -3.78 -9.19
N GLN A 237 -14.84 -2.91 -10.20
CA GLN A 237 -16.09 -2.23 -10.54
C GLN A 237 -17.14 -3.21 -11.07
N ARG A 238 -16.76 -4.19 -11.91
CA ARG A 238 -17.66 -5.21 -12.40
C ARG A 238 -18.26 -6.06 -11.27
N HIS A 239 -17.46 -6.38 -10.26
CA HIS A 239 -17.91 -7.13 -9.07
C HIS A 239 -18.76 -6.30 -8.11
N SER A 240 -18.46 -5.01 -7.94
CA SER A 240 -19.15 -4.16 -6.96
C SER A 240 -20.44 -3.51 -7.49
N THR A 241 -20.40 -2.98 -8.72
CA THR A 241 -21.51 -2.19 -9.32
C THR A 241 -22.06 -2.80 -10.60
N GLY A 242 -21.41 -3.77 -11.20
CA GLY A 242 -21.77 -4.36 -12.49
C GLY A 242 -21.42 -3.47 -13.70
N VAL A 243 -21.00 -2.23 -13.49
CA VAL A 243 -20.71 -1.25 -14.55
C VAL A 243 -19.24 -0.80 -14.45
N VAL A 244 -18.55 -0.82 -15.58
CA VAL A 244 -17.16 -0.37 -15.71
C VAL A 244 -17.13 1.07 -16.24
N VAL A 245 -16.49 1.98 -15.51
CA VAL A 245 -16.37 3.41 -15.83
C VAL A 245 -14.89 3.79 -15.96
N PRO A 246 -14.28 3.70 -17.15
CA PRO A 246 -12.84 3.93 -17.32
C PRO A 246 -12.34 5.31 -16.87
N ASP A 247 -13.16 6.35 -16.99
CA ASP A 247 -12.82 7.71 -16.56
C ASP A 247 -12.66 7.86 -15.04
N SER A 248 -13.11 6.87 -14.27
CA SER A 248 -12.96 6.85 -12.80
C SER A 248 -11.78 6.00 -12.33
N PHE A 249 -11.03 5.38 -13.23
CA PHE A 249 -9.93 4.51 -12.87
C PHE A 249 -8.83 5.26 -12.12
N THR A 250 -8.28 4.59 -11.13
CA THR A 250 -7.17 5.05 -10.30
C THR A 250 -6.01 4.05 -10.30
N HIS A 251 -6.28 2.75 -10.54
CA HIS A 251 -5.29 1.67 -10.50
C HIS A 251 -5.05 1.02 -11.87
N GLY A 252 -5.85 1.36 -12.87
CA GLY A 252 -5.78 0.78 -14.21
C GLY A 252 -6.56 -0.52 -14.38
N THR A 253 -6.63 -0.99 -15.61
CA THR A 253 -7.30 -2.25 -15.95
C THR A 253 -6.47 -3.46 -15.54
N SER A 254 -7.14 -4.58 -15.31
CA SER A 254 -6.50 -5.89 -15.08
C SER A 254 -5.46 -6.23 -16.17
N ALA A 255 -5.78 -5.94 -17.43
CA ALA A 255 -4.88 -6.20 -18.54
C ALA A 255 -3.62 -5.34 -18.51
N GLN A 256 -3.75 -4.05 -18.19
CA GLN A 256 -2.62 -3.13 -18.02
C GLN A 256 -1.72 -3.58 -16.88
N ARG A 257 -2.27 -3.88 -15.69
CA ARG A 257 -1.53 -4.34 -14.52
C ARG A 257 -0.71 -5.60 -14.82
N VAL A 258 -1.35 -6.60 -15.41
CA VAL A 258 -0.69 -7.85 -15.84
C VAL A 258 0.42 -7.58 -16.85
N SER A 259 0.17 -6.71 -17.85
CA SER A 259 1.16 -6.37 -18.88
C SER A 259 2.41 -5.69 -18.30
N TRP A 260 2.22 -4.73 -17.39
CA TRP A 260 3.33 -4.02 -16.78
C TRP A 260 4.12 -4.87 -15.78
N PHE A 261 3.47 -5.71 -14.99
CA PHE A 261 4.16 -6.68 -14.16
C PHE A 261 5.03 -7.63 -15.01
N LYS A 262 4.48 -8.20 -16.08
CA LYS A 262 5.23 -9.06 -17.02
C LYS A 262 6.43 -8.34 -17.61
N ARG A 263 6.28 -7.10 -18.03
CA ARG A 263 7.37 -6.30 -18.59
C ARG A 263 8.52 -6.15 -17.60
N GLY A 264 8.23 -5.89 -16.34
CA GLY A 264 9.22 -5.84 -15.27
C GLY A 264 9.87 -7.20 -15.05
N PHE A 265 9.06 -8.25 -14.97
CA PHE A 265 9.52 -9.61 -14.72
C PHE A 265 10.41 -10.14 -15.86
N GLU A 266 10.04 -9.93 -17.12
CA GLU A 266 10.81 -10.41 -18.27
C GLU A 266 12.11 -9.64 -18.48
N SER A 267 12.14 -8.36 -18.10
CA SER A 267 13.31 -7.51 -18.34
C SER A 267 14.30 -7.42 -17.18
N GLY A 268 13.83 -7.51 -15.93
CA GLY A 268 14.63 -7.20 -14.75
C GLY A 268 15.16 -5.75 -14.71
N SER A 269 14.60 -4.82 -15.52
CA SER A 269 15.14 -3.49 -15.75
C SER A 269 14.16 -2.40 -15.35
N ILE A 270 14.62 -1.46 -14.52
CA ILE A 270 13.86 -0.28 -14.07
C ILE A 270 13.51 0.62 -15.25
N GLU A 271 14.42 0.76 -16.22
CA GLU A 271 14.26 1.61 -17.41
C GLU A 271 13.08 1.15 -18.29
N ARG A 272 12.74 -0.13 -18.23
CA ARG A 272 11.59 -0.69 -18.96
C ARG A 272 10.25 -0.36 -18.30
N CYS A 273 10.27 0.20 -17.09
CA CYS A 273 9.10 0.60 -16.32
C CYS A 273 8.70 2.08 -16.53
N ASP A 274 9.11 2.71 -17.60
CA ASP A 274 8.72 4.09 -17.91
C ASP A 274 7.27 4.15 -18.43
N THR A 275 6.32 4.21 -17.51
CA THR A 275 4.89 4.36 -17.80
C THR A 275 4.55 5.78 -18.25
N PHE A 276 5.34 6.77 -17.84
CA PHE A 276 5.10 8.18 -18.14
C PHE A 276 5.52 8.55 -19.56
N GLY A 277 6.58 7.91 -20.09
CA GLY A 277 7.00 8.04 -21.48
C GLY A 277 6.27 7.11 -22.46
N ALA A 278 5.48 6.15 -21.93
CA ALA A 278 4.75 5.20 -22.77
C ALA A 278 3.59 5.88 -23.50
N ALA A 279 3.52 5.69 -24.82
CA ALA A 279 2.42 6.17 -25.66
C ALA A 279 1.10 5.42 -25.43
N ARG A 280 1.19 4.18 -24.92
CA ARG A 280 0.05 3.33 -24.49
C ARG A 280 0.44 2.59 -23.21
N LEU A 281 -0.51 2.50 -22.31
CA LEU A 281 -0.39 1.76 -21.05
C LEU A 281 -0.84 0.31 -21.18
#